data_35882659bdecb11762642c3a510696e5
#
_entry.id   35882659bdecb11762642c3a510696e5
#
_cell.length_a   1.000
_cell.length_b   1.000
_cell.length_c   1.000
_cell.angle_alpha   90.00
_cell.angle_beta   90.00
_cell.angle_gamma   90.00
#
_symmetry.space_group_name_H-M   'P 1'
#
loop_
_entity.id
_entity.type
_entity.pdbx_description
1 polymer ?
#
loop_
_entity_poly.entity_id
_entity_poly.type
_entity_poly.pdbx_seq_one_letter_code
_entity_poly.pdbx_strand_id
1 'polypeptide(L)'
;MATNHVFFEPPKSLLSILEEDKDLSVPALTKLGCTLGPQSRTVEVLEDLLRAGMTVARFDFSWGSMEYHQETLDNLRIAMRNTKRLCCTMLDTMGPEIIVLNRPEAPISLTAGQTLTLTCNKSVAASETVLPISYPSLAGTGLAPGSQVFVGQYLFTGSETSSVYLTVQEVKGDEAVCTCNNTCILEGLALTVHIAHMRNEAPILADSDMSAIRQWGAANKIDYVCLSFTRNAADIGVVRAVLDSCGLEQTRVMAKIENLEGLVHAGDIVEAADSVLLSRGNLGICLDAEKMFLAQKKLLRACNLAGKPVMVTRVVDTMTDAPRPTRAEATDVANLVLDGADGILLGSETFRGKYAVSTVKTVCAICKQAELCFDNQSYYRSLMEYFGCYTLHPNLGKREALASSAVRAAAKINAALIIVFTVTGQTARLVAKYKPACPILTVVCPDIKSDGLKWTLLGEVQARQCMLYRGVLPIMADPDFSLPGGAILDYAIAYAKQVGMVRSGDKVVVSQCPRTGYSDVMEEAGVVKLITVDDHVIPGSAMTFNHPLFVIGSMETLNKQND
;
A
#
# COMPACT_ATOMS: atom_id res chain seq x y z
N MET A 1 21.80 -6.50 15.63
CA MET A 1 22.57 -5.25 15.65
C MET A 1 21.61 -4.12 15.83
N ALA A 2 21.86 -3.23 16.78
CA ALA A 2 21.06 -2.02 16.93
C ALA A 2 21.31 -1.15 15.70
N THR A 3 20.28 -0.86 14.93
CA THR A 3 20.35 0.21 13.95
C THR A 3 20.52 1.50 14.74
N ASN A 4 21.68 2.12 14.64
CA ASN A 4 21.90 3.43 15.21
C ASN A 4 20.99 4.41 14.46
N HIS A 5 19.94 4.86 15.09
CA HIS A 5 19.04 5.88 14.57
C HIS A 5 19.56 7.30 14.85
N VAL A 6 20.85 7.49 14.98
CA VAL A 6 21.41 8.82 15.17
C VAL A 6 21.97 9.31 13.83
N PHE A 7 21.31 10.28 13.28
CA PHE A 7 21.37 10.65 11.88
C PHE A 7 21.93 12.00 11.62
N PHE A 8 22.59 12.58 12.54
CA PHE A 8 23.19 13.87 12.28
C PHE A 8 24.57 13.64 11.68
N GLU A 9 24.70 13.78 10.36
CA GLU A 9 25.92 14.36 9.82
C GLU A 9 26.30 15.57 10.66
N PRO A 10 27.60 15.97 10.71
CA PRO A 10 28.10 17.02 11.61
C PRO A 10 27.09 18.16 11.68
N PRO A 11 26.73 18.64 12.87
CA PRO A 11 25.49 19.33 13.16
C PRO A 11 25.32 20.51 12.22
N LYS A 12 24.39 20.38 11.26
CA LYS A 12 23.80 21.56 10.67
C LYS A 12 23.25 22.36 11.84
N SER A 13 23.61 23.64 11.90
CA SER A 13 23.11 24.56 12.94
C SER A 13 21.60 24.26 13.17
N LEU A 14 21.19 24.18 14.44
CA LEU A 14 19.77 24.07 14.78
C LEU A 14 18.91 25.13 14.09
N LEU A 15 19.55 26.25 13.70
CA LEU A 15 18.92 27.31 12.90
C LEU A 15 18.45 26.81 11.52
N SER A 16 19.07 25.80 10.94
CA SER A 16 18.64 25.23 9.66
C SER A 16 17.22 24.63 9.71
N ILE A 17 16.72 24.28 10.91
CA ILE A 17 15.34 23.82 11.11
C ILE A 17 14.34 24.97 10.87
N LEU A 18 14.78 26.21 11.02
CA LEU A 18 13.95 27.41 10.84
C LEU A 18 14.08 28.02 9.44
N GLU A 19 14.98 27.51 8.61
CA GLU A 19 15.10 27.94 7.22
C GLU A 19 13.86 27.44 6.43
N GLU A 20 13.33 28.29 5.57
CA GLU A 20 12.26 27.89 4.65
C GLU A 20 12.76 26.74 3.78
N ASP A 21 11.95 25.68 3.68
CA ASP A 21 12.24 24.58 2.78
C ASP A 21 12.39 25.10 1.36
N LYS A 22 13.55 24.94 0.76
CA LYS A 22 13.72 25.13 -0.68
C LYS A 22 12.71 24.23 -1.37
N ASP A 23 11.89 24.83 -2.23
CA ASP A 23 10.78 24.18 -2.93
C ASP A 23 11.21 22.82 -3.49
N LEU A 24 10.87 21.77 -2.76
CA LEU A 24 11.14 20.41 -3.17
C LEU A 24 10.07 20.04 -4.20
N SER A 25 10.33 20.41 -5.47
CA SER A 25 9.46 20.09 -6.61
C SER A 25 9.24 18.57 -6.77
N VAL A 26 10.14 17.77 -6.21
CA VAL A 26 10.05 16.30 -6.22
C VAL A 26 9.01 15.83 -5.19
N PRO A 27 8.07 14.96 -5.55
CA PRO A 27 7.13 14.37 -4.61
C PRO A 27 7.85 13.53 -3.53
N ALA A 28 7.18 13.29 -2.39
CA ALA A 28 7.70 12.38 -1.38
C ALA A 28 8.02 10.99 -1.99
N LEU A 29 9.10 10.39 -1.58
CA LEU A 29 9.49 9.04 -2.02
C LEU A 29 8.59 7.99 -1.37
N THR A 30 8.20 8.21 -0.10
CA THR A 30 7.23 7.39 0.64
C THR A 30 5.86 7.50 -0.01
N LYS A 31 5.21 6.37 -0.24
CA LYS A 31 3.93 6.29 -0.95
C LYS A 31 2.76 6.54 -0.01
N LEU A 32 1.72 7.15 -0.55
CA LEU A 32 0.53 7.47 0.22
C LEU A 32 -0.72 6.81 -0.38
N GLY A 33 -1.30 5.89 0.41
CA GLY A 33 -2.59 5.30 0.12
C GLY A 33 -3.70 6.05 0.84
N CYS A 34 -4.84 6.21 0.16
CA CYS A 34 -6.04 6.82 0.72
C CYS A 34 -7.21 5.86 0.58
N THR A 35 -7.95 5.66 1.68
CA THR A 35 -9.23 4.96 1.62
C THR A 35 -10.28 5.92 1.12
N LEU A 36 -10.93 5.55 0.01
CA LEU A 36 -11.96 6.39 -0.61
C LEU A 36 -13.32 6.14 0.03
N GLY A 37 -13.98 7.22 0.39
CA GLY A 37 -15.26 7.18 1.08
C GLY A 37 -16.11 8.44 0.82
N PRO A 38 -17.14 8.68 1.61
CA PRO A 38 -18.09 9.77 1.39
C PRO A 38 -17.45 11.15 1.23
N GLN A 39 -16.32 11.41 1.91
CA GLN A 39 -15.64 12.71 1.88
C GLN A 39 -14.56 12.81 0.80
N SER A 40 -14.26 11.73 0.06
CA SER A 40 -13.13 11.69 -0.86
C SER A 40 -13.46 11.07 -2.23
N ARG A 41 -14.74 10.99 -2.61
CA ARG A 41 -15.18 10.30 -3.84
C ARG A 41 -15.53 11.19 -5.02
N THR A 42 -15.65 12.52 -4.84
CA THR A 42 -15.94 13.43 -5.96
C THR A 42 -14.70 13.68 -6.81
N VAL A 43 -14.88 14.00 -8.09
CA VAL A 43 -13.77 14.22 -9.03
C VAL A 43 -12.83 15.30 -8.53
N GLU A 44 -13.36 16.42 -8.04
CA GLU A 44 -12.59 17.57 -7.56
C GLU A 44 -11.70 17.20 -6.37
N VAL A 45 -12.26 16.49 -5.38
CA VAL A 45 -11.49 16.06 -4.21
C VAL A 45 -10.45 15.02 -4.60
N LEU A 46 -10.77 14.10 -5.51
CA LEU A 46 -9.82 13.11 -6.03
C LEU A 46 -8.67 13.76 -6.79
N GLU A 47 -8.92 14.79 -7.59
CA GLU A 47 -7.88 15.60 -8.22
C GLU A 47 -6.95 16.24 -7.20
N ASP A 48 -7.53 16.83 -6.15
CA ASP A 48 -6.74 17.47 -5.09
C ASP A 48 -5.94 16.47 -4.28
N LEU A 49 -6.48 15.27 -4.00
CA LEU A 49 -5.75 14.17 -3.35
C LEU A 49 -4.58 13.69 -4.21
N LEU A 50 -4.78 13.52 -5.53
CA LEU A 50 -3.72 13.16 -6.47
C LEU A 50 -2.62 14.24 -6.53
N ARG A 51 -3.00 15.51 -6.57
CA ARG A 51 -2.04 16.64 -6.54
C ARG A 51 -1.31 16.74 -5.21
N ALA A 52 -1.98 16.39 -4.10
CA ALA A 52 -1.41 16.36 -2.76
C ALA A 52 -0.40 15.22 -2.55
N GLY A 53 -0.45 14.14 -3.37
CA GLY A 53 0.51 13.05 -3.31
C GLY A 53 -0.09 11.66 -3.12
N MET A 54 -1.40 11.48 -3.25
CA MET A 54 -2.02 10.15 -3.26
C MET A 54 -1.48 9.30 -4.41
N THR A 55 -1.04 8.08 -4.10
CA THR A 55 -0.48 7.13 -5.06
C THR A 55 -1.25 5.82 -5.13
N VAL A 56 -2.03 5.50 -4.09
CA VAL A 56 -2.85 4.29 -4.00
C VAL A 56 -4.26 4.66 -3.54
N ALA A 57 -5.26 4.21 -4.26
CA ALA A 57 -6.68 4.34 -3.91
C ALA A 57 -7.19 2.99 -3.38
N ARG A 58 -7.57 2.95 -2.10
CA ARG A 58 -8.14 1.79 -1.44
C ARG A 58 -9.67 1.85 -1.49
N PHE A 59 -10.27 0.80 -2.03
CA PHE A 59 -11.70 0.56 -2.04
C PHE A 59 -12.00 -0.50 -0.99
N ASP A 60 -12.63 -0.11 0.10
CA ASP A 60 -12.92 -0.96 1.26
C ASP A 60 -14.29 -1.64 1.09
N PHE A 61 -14.27 -2.92 0.74
CA PHE A 61 -15.49 -3.71 0.49
C PHE A 61 -16.16 -4.25 1.76
N SER A 62 -15.64 -3.92 2.93
CA SER A 62 -16.40 -4.09 4.18
C SER A 62 -17.54 -3.08 4.30
N TRP A 63 -17.57 -2.05 3.44
CA TRP A 63 -18.54 -0.98 3.44
C TRP A 63 -18.94 -0.57 2.01
N GLY A 64 -20.22 -0.23 1.83
CA GLY A 64 -20.75 0.23 0.55
C GLY A 64 -21.12 -0.90 -0.42
N SER A 65 -21.86 -0.53 -1.48
CA SER A 65 -22.23 -1.45 -2.55
C SER A 65 -21.21 -1.48 -3.69
N MET A 66 -21.31 -2.46 -4.58
CA MET A 66 -20.46 -2.51 -5.78
C MET A 66 -20.67 -1.29 -6.68
N GLU A 67 -21.90 -0.81 -6.78
CA GLU A 67 -22.26 0.37 -7.57
C GLU A 67 -21.60 1.63 -6.99
N TYR A 68 -21.59 1.76 -5.67
CA TYR A 68 -20.91 2.84 -4.97
C TYR A 68 -19.42 2.88 -5.29
N HIS A 69 -18.76 1.72 -5.23
CA HIS A 69 -17.34 1.60 -5.55
C HIS A 69 -17.06 1.81 -7.04
N GLN A 70 -17.98 1.41 -7.92
CA GLN A 70 -17.86 1.64 -9.36
C GLN A 70 -17.92 3.13 -9.70
N GLU A 71 -18.89 3.86 -9.17
CA GLU A 71 -18.97 5.32 -9.36
C GLU A 71 -17.71 6.03 -8.84
N THR A 72 -17.22 5.61 -7.66
CA THR A 72 -15.99 6.16 -7.09
C THR A 72 -14.77 5.90 -7.98
N LEU A 73 -14.65 4.70 -8.55
CA LEU A 73 -13.57 4.35 -9.47
C LEU A 73 -13.65 5.13 -10.79
N ASP A 74 -14.84 5.33 -11.32
CA ASP A 74 -15.04 6.10 -12.55
C ASP A 74 -14.67 7.58 -12.34
N ASN A 75 -15.02 8.15 -11.19
CA ASN A 75 -14.58 9.48 -10.77
C ASN A 75 -13.04 9.54 -10.63
N LEU A 76 -12.41 8.53 -10.03
CA LEU A 76 -10.95 8.43 -9.94
C LEU A 76 -10.29 8.41 -11.33
N ARG A 77 -10.85 7.66 -12.27
CA ARG A 77 -10.36 7.59 -13.66
C ARG A 77 -10.44 8.95 -14.35
N ILE A 78 -11.50 9.73 -14.10
CA ILE A 78 -11.63 11.10 -14.60
C ILE A 78 -10.56 11.98 -13.96
N ALA A 79 -10.41 11.95 -12.64
CA ALA A 79 -9.42 12.73 -11.91
C ALA A 79 -7.97 12.41 -12.35
N MET A 80 -7.64 11.13 -12.57
CA MET A 80 -6.34 10.70 -13.10
C MET A 80 -6.07 11.31 -14.49
N ARG A 81 -7.05 11.33 -15.38
CA ARG A 81 -6.94 11.94 -16.71
C ARG A 81 -6.73 13.46 -16.64
N ASN A 82 -7.51 14.14 -15.81
CA ASN A 82 -7.45 15.58 -15.65
C ASN A 82 -6.11 16.03 -15.05
N THR A 83 -5.61 15.30 -14.04
CA THR A 83 -4.35 15.63 -13.36
C THR A 83 -3.12 15.06 -14.06
N LYS A 84 -3.29 14.17 -15.02
CA LYS A 84 -2.21 13.38 -15.66
C LYS A 84 -1.35 12.63 -14.63
N ARG A 85 -1.98 12.09 -13.57
CA ARG A 85 -1.32 11.33 -12.50
C ARG A 85 -1.87 9.93 -12.42
N LEU A 86 -0.97 8.93 -12.36
CA LEU A 86 -1.35 7.55 -12.10
C LEU A 86 -1.70 7.34 -10.63
N CYS A 87 -2.63 6.42 -10.42
CA CYS A 87 -2.96 5.92 -9.09
C CYS A 87 -3.19 4.41 -9.16
N CYS A 88 -2.63 3.69 -8.22
CA CYS A 88 -2.84 2.25 -8.05
C CYS A 88 -4.21 2.00 -7.41
N THR A 89 -4.94 1.02 -7.90
CA THR A 89 -6.25 0.61 -7.36
C THR A 89 -6.11 -0.63 -6.49
N MET A 90 -6.68 -0.58 -5.29
CA MET A 90 -6.61 -1.65 -4.30
C MET A 90 -8.01 -2.00 -3.81
N LEU A 91 -8.45 -3.25 -4.05
CA LEU A 91 -9.63 -3.83 -3.44
C LEU A 91 -9.25 -4.39 -2.07
N ASP A 92 -9.84 -3.89 -1.01
CA ASP A 92 -9.65 -4.41 0.35
C ASP A 92 -10.82 -5.31 0.73
N THR A 93 -10.52 -6.56 1.08
CA THR A 93 -11.53 -7.57 1.43
C THR A 93 -12.04 -7.36 2.85
N MET A 94 -13.27 -7.77 3.11
CA MET A 94 -13.79 -7.87 4.47
C MET A 94 -13.08 -9.00 5.24
N GLY A 95 -12.87 -10.13 4.58
CA GLY A 95 -12.24 -11.31 5.18
C GLY A 95 -13.14 -11.99 6.22
N PRO A 96 -12.55 -12.85 7.09
CA PRO A 96 -13.27 -13.57 8.14
C PRO A 96 -13.59 -12.68 9.35
N GLU A 97 -14.13 -11.48 9.11
CA GLU A 97 -14.49 -10.55 10.16
C GLU A 97 -15.68 -11.07 10.98
N ILE A 98 -15.56 -10.98 12.29
CA ILE A 98 -16.68 -11.25 13.20
C ILE A 98 -17.42 -9.93 13.43
N ILE A 99 -18.73 -9.94 13.24
CA ILE A 99 -19.56 -8.76 13.42
C ILE A 99 -20.73 -9.03 14.37
N VAL A 100 -21.14 -7.99 15.12
CA VAL A 100 -22.46 -7.94 15.74
C VAL A 100 -23.43 -7.37 14.72
N LEU A 101 -24.54 -8.07 14.49
CA LEU A 101 -25.64 -7.61 13.65
C LEU A 101 -26.66 -6.86 14.51
N ASN A 102 -26.62 -5.56 14.45
CA ASN A 102 -27.60 -4.69 15.11
C ASN A 102 -28.79 -4.42 14.16
N ARG A 103 -29.61 -5.44 13.91
CA ARG A 103 -30.74 -5.36 12.97
C ARG A 103 -31.74 -4.24 13.26
N PRO A 104 -32.04 -3.86 14.53
CA PRO A 104 -32.89 -2.71 14.81
C PRO A 104 -32.27 -1.37 14.43
N GLU A 105 -30.95 -1.31 14.18
CA GLU A 105 -30.16 -0.07 13.97
C GLU A 105 -30.32 0.97 15.10
N ALA A 106 -30.85 0.53 16.24
CA ALA A 106 -31.03 1.39 17.40
C ALA A 106 -29.69 1.56 18.13
N PRO A 107 -29.40 2.75 18.68
CA PRO A 107 -28.24 2.95 19.54
C PRO A 107 -28.31 2.02 20.76
N ILE A 108 -27.21 1.35 21.09
CA ILE A 108 -27.07 0.46 22.24
C ILE A 108 -26.18 1.17 23.27
N SER A 109 -26.78 1.58 24.38
CA SER A 109 -26.07 2.27 25.46
C SER A 109 -25.52 1.27 26.48
N LEU A 110 -24.19 1.27 26.63
CA LEU A 110 -23.48 0.39 27.55
C LEU A 110 -22.76 1.22 28.63
N THR A 111 -22.79 0.74 29.85
CA THR A 111 -22.12 1.40 31.00
C THR A 111 -21.00 0.55 31.56
N ALA A 112 -19.93 1.19 32.01
CA ALA A 112 -18.82 0.50 32.66
C ALA A 112 -19.30 -0.33 33.87
N GLY A 113 -18.82 -1.58 33.98
CA GLY A 113 -19.23 -2.54 34.99
C GLY A 113 -20.50 -3.33 34.68
N GLN A 114 -21.23 -2.99 33.63
CA GLN A 114 -22.42 -3.72 33.18
C GLN A 114 -22.06 -5.11 32.69
N THR A 115 -22.93 -6.10 32.96
CA THR A 115 -22.80 -7.45 32.38
C THR A 115 -23.53 -7.52 31.04
N LEU A 116 -22.88 -8.13 30.05
CA LEU A 116 -23.34 -8.29 28.69
C LEU A 116 -23.05 -9.72 28.21
N THR A 117 -23.95 -10.32 27.45
CA THR A 117 -23.75 -11.65 26.86
C THR A 117 -23.49 -11.54 25.36
N LEU A 118 -22.36 -12.09 24.89
CA LEU A 118 -22.13 -12.36 23.46
C LEU A 118 -22.72 -13.73 23.13
N THR A 119 -23.50 -13.84 22.05
CA THR A 119 -24.14 -15.11 21.66
C THR A 119 -23.95 -15.38 20.16
N CYS A 120 -23.73 -16.64 19.79
CA CYS A 120 -23.73 -17.08 18.38
C CYS A 120 -25.13 -17.28 17.82
N ASN A 121 -26.18 -17.08 18.62
CA ASN A 121 -27.57 -17.18 18.17
C ASN A 121 -27.99 -15.94 17.38
N LYS A 122 -27.95 -16.04 16.05
CA LYS A 122 -28.26 -14.94 15.11
C LYS A 122 -29.75 -14.53 15.09
N SER A 123 -30.64 -15.29 15.75
CA SER A 123 -32.08 -14.96 15.82
C SER A 123 -32.38 -13.96 16.93
N VAL A 124 -31.48 -13.74 17.86
CA VAL A 124 -31.64 -12.77 18.96
C VAL A 124 -31.36 -11.37 18.42
N ALA A 125 -32.17 -10.39 18.83
CA ALA A 125 -31.91 -8.99 18.51
C ALA A 125 -30.81 -8.43 19.43
N ALA A 126 -29.96 -7.56 18.90
CA ALA A 126 -28.96 -6.85 19.68
C ALA A 126 -29.64 -5.91 20.69
N SER A 127 -29.15 -5.89 21.91
CA SER A 127 -29.65 -5.07 23.00
C SER A 127 -28.54 -4.70 23.98
N GLU A 128 -28.86 -3.90 24.99
CA GLU A 128 -27.90 -3.51 26.04
C GLU A 128 -27.39 -4.70 26.90
N THR A 129 -28.04 -5.88 26.81
CA THR A 129 -27.68 -7.07 27.61
C THR A 129 -27.18 -8.24 26.77
N VAL A 130 -27.46 -8.25 25.46
CA VAL A 130 -27.10 -9.35 24.56
C VAL A 130 -26.66 -8.81 23.19
N LEU A 131 -25.50 -9.26 22.71
CA LEU A 131 -25.00 -8.95 21.38
C LEU A 131 -24.83 -10.25 20.57
N PRO A 132 -25.63 -10.47 19.51
CA PRO A 132 -25.47 -11.61 18.61
C PRO A 132 -24.29 -11.39 17.68
N ILE A 133 -23.36 -12.37 17.62
CA ILE A 133 -22.18 -12.32 16.76
C ILE A 133 -22.35 -13.22 15.54
N SER A 134 -21.70 -12.86 14.43
CA SER A 134 -21.77 -13.61 13.17
C SER A 134 -21.06 -14.97 13.21
N TYR A 135 -20.20 -15.20 14.20
CA TYR A 135 -19.42 -16.43 14.31
C TYR A 135 -20.28 -17.64 14.61
N PRO A 136 -20.02 -18.81 13.99
CA PRO A 136 -20.92 -19.97 14.10
C PRO A 136 -20.94 -20.62 15.47
N SER A 137 -19.81 -20.66 16.18
CA SER A 137 -19.69 -21.27 17.52
C SER A 137 -18.48 -20.74 18.26
N LEU A 138 -18.60 -20.50 19.56
CA LEU A 138 -17.49 -20.15 20.44
C LEU A 138 -16.73 -21.37 20.95
N ALA A 139 -17.25 -22.57 20.76
CA ALA A 139 -16.59 -23.80 21.17
C ALA A 139 -15.29 -24.02 20.37
N GLY A 140 -14.20 -24.30 21.08
CA GLY A 140 -12.89 -24.57 20.44
C GLY A 140 -12.12 -23.31 20.00
N THR A 141 -12.66 -22.10 20.18
CA THR A 141 -12.00 -20.85 19.76
C THR A 141 -10.86 -20.41 20.67
N GLY A 142 -10.70 -21.05 21.85
CA GLY A 142 -9.73 -20.61 22.85
C GLY A 142 -10.22 -19.47 23.74
N LEU A 143 -11.46 -19.02 23.57
CA LEU A 143 -12.06 -18.00 24.43
C LEU A 143 -12.19 -18.52 25.87
N ALA A 144 -11.65 -17.78 26.83
CA ALA A 144 -11.60 -18.17 28.24
C ALA A 144 -11.88 -16.95 29.15
N PRO A 145 -12.22 -17.20 30.41
CA PRO A 145 -12.31 -16.12 31.42
C PRO A 145 -11.04 -15.27 31.42
N GLY A 146 -11.18 -13.96 31.41
CA GLY A 146 -10.11 -12.98 31.32
C GLY A 146 -9.76 -12.55 29.88
N SER A 147 -10.26 -13.23 28.86
CA SER A 147 -10.08 -12.80 27.45
C SER A 147 -10.69 -11.43 27.23
N GLN A 148 -10.00 -10.60 26.44
CA GLN A 148 -10.49 -9.28 26.06
C GLN A 148 -11.22 -9.36 24.72
N VAL A 149 -12.37 -8.69 24.66
CA VAL A 149 -13.17 -8.55 23.43
C VAL A 149 -13.40 -7.08 23.17
N PHE A 150 -13.16 -6.66 21.94
CA PHE A 150 -13.50 -5.33 21.45
C PHE A 150 -14.76 -5.43 20.59
N VAL A 151 -15.71 -4.49 20.76
CA VAL A 151 -16.87 -4.33 19.89
C VAL A 151 -17.01 -2.86 19.53
N GLY A 152 -17.02 -2.56 18.23
CA GLY A 152 -17.14 -1.18 17.75
C GLY A 152 -17.08 -1.11 16.23
N GLN A 153 -17.14 0.09 15.68
CA GLN A 153 -16.95 0.29 14.25
C GLN A 153 -15.47 0.48 13.97
N TYR A 154 -14.85 -0.44 13.23
CA TYR A 154 -13.41 -0.42 12.95
C TYR A 154 -12.93 0.85 12.25
N LEU A 155 -13.66 1.34 11.26
CA LEU A 155 -13.37 2.61 10.57
C LEU A 155 -13.62 3.85 11.48
N PHE A 156 -14.25 3.66 12.61
CA PHE A 156 -14.61 4.71 13.56
C PHE A 156 -13.83 4.60 14.88
N THR A 157 -12.86 3.69 14.99
CA THR A 157 -12.04 3.57 16.20
C THR A 157 -11.15 4.79 16.37
N GLY A 158 -11.26 5.41 17.47
CA GLY A 158 -10.61 6.66 17.87
C GLY A 158 -11.47 7.45 18.83
N SER A 159 -12.75 7.07 18.96
CA SER A 159 -13.66 7.58 19.98
C SER A 159 -13.94 6.46 20.99
N GLU A 160 -13.45 6.58 22.21
CA GLU A 160 -13.79 5.69 23.33
C GLU A 160 -15.30 5.70 23.63
N THR A 161 -16.05 6.61 23.02
CA THR A 161 -17.50 6.76 23.19
C THR A 161 -18.31 5.90 22.22
N SER A 162 -17.73 5.37 21.15
CA SER A 162 -18.41 4.56 20.11
C SER A 162 -17.96 3.10 20.05
N SER A 163 -17.17 2.65 21.01
CA SER A 163 -16.69 1.27 21.13
C SER A 163 -16.61 0.80 22.57
N VAL A 164 -16.81 -0.51 22.79
CA VAL A 164 -16.71 -1.12 24.11
C VAL A 164 -15.59 -2.16 24.16
N TYR A 165 -14.84 -2.13 25.24
CA TYR A 165 -13.94 -3.20 25.65
C TYR A 165 -14.65 -4.06 26.67
N LEU A 166 -14.66 -5.38 26.43
CA LEU A 166 -15.31 -6.37 27.27
C LEU A 166 -14.28 -7.32 27.86
N THR A 167 -14.44 -7.69 29.13
CA THR A 167 -13.68 -8.79 29.73
C THR A 167 -14.60 -9.99 29.92
N VAL A 168 -14.22 -11.14 29.33
CA VAL A 168 -14.98 -12.38 29.48
C VAL A 168 -14.90 -12.88 30.92
N GLN A 169 -16.05 -13.15 31.50
CA GLN A 169 -16.17 -13.73 32.85
C GLN A 169 -16.38 -15.24 32.80
N GLU A 170 -17.23 -15.70 31.90
CA GLU A 170 -17.60 -17.10 31.75
C GLU A 170 -17.97 -17.42 30.30
N VAL A 171 -17.66 -18.63 29.87
CA VAL A 171 -18.07 -19.16 28.55
C VAL A 171 -18.96 -20.37 28.74
N LYS A 172 -20.17 -20.35 28.18
CA LYS A 172 -21.19 -21.40 28.28
C LYS A 172 -21.63 -21.83 26.88
N GLY A 173 -20.93 -22.80 26.29
CA GLY A 173 -21.22 -23.25 24.92
C GLY A 173 -21.01 -22.11 23.93
N ASP A 174 -22.07 -21.68 23.28
CA ASP A 174 -22.05 -20.59 22.28
C ASP A 174 -22.38 -19.21 22.85
N GLU A 175 -22.28 -19.06 24.17
CA GLU A 175 -22.48 -17.82 24.87
C GLU A 175 -21.26 -17.46 25.75
N ALA A 176 -20.89 -16.18 25.75
CA ALA A 176 -19.86 -15.64 26.61
C ALA A 176 -20.43 -14.48 27.44
N VAL A 177 -20.41 -14.63 28.75
CA VAL A 177 -20.78 -13.56 29.68
C VAL A 177 -19.59 -12.65 29.90
N CYS A 178 -19.76 -11.37 29.64
CA CYS A 178 -18.71 -10.37 29.66
C CYS A 178 -19.07 -9.19 30.58
N THR A 179 -18.06 -8.49 31.07
CA THR A 179 -18.21 -7.20 31.75
C THR A 179 -17.73 -6.07 30.87
N CYS A 180 -18.50 -4.99 30.78
CA CYS A 180 -18.11 -3.77 30.05
C CYS A 180 -17.03 -3.01 30.83
N ASN A 181 -15.90 -2.71 30.18
CA ASN A 181 -14.79 -2.00 30.83
C ASN A 181 -14.93 -0.48 30.72
N ASN A 182 -15.68 0.02 29.75
CA ASN A 182 -15.94 1.45 29.54
C ASN A 182 -17.40 1.72 29.19
N THR A 183 -17.79 2.99 29.31
CA THR A 183 -19.13 3.47 28.92
C THR A 183 -19.07 3.93 27.47
N CYS A 184 -20.03 3.48 26.63
CA CYS A 184 -20.13 3.88 25.23
C CYS A 184 -21.56 3.78 24.70
N ILE A 185 -21.77 4.30 23.49
CA ILE A 185 -22.98 4.10 22.70
C ILE A 185 -22.56 3.44 21.39
N LEU A 186 -23.02 2.21 21.17
CA LEU A 186 -22.77 1.49 19.92
C LEU A 186 -23.86 1.86 18.91
N GLU A 187 -23.46 2.34 17.73
CA GLU A 187 -24.35 2.74 16.66
C GLU A 187 -23.97 2.05 15.34
N GLY A 188 -24.97 1.79 14.49
CA GLY A 188 -24.80 1.20 13.18
C GLY A 188 -25.31 -0.23 13.07
N LEU A 189 -25.50 -0.69 11.84
CA LEU A 189 -26.06 -2.01 11.50
C LEU A 189 -25.09 -3.16 11.80
N ALA A 190 -23.79 -2.95 11.55
CA ALA A 190 -22.74 -3.94 11.72
C ALA A 190 -21.60 -3.35 12.57
N LEU A 191 -21.26 -4.05 13.64
CA LEU A 191 -20.19 -3.66 14.55
C LEU A 191 -19.13 -4.75 14.52
N THR A 192 -17.90 -4.38 14.27
CA THR A 192 -16.75 -5.31 14.29
C THR A 192 -16.53 -5.86 15.68
N VAL A 193 -16.36 -7.16 15.79
CA VAL A 193 -15.98 -7.86 17.02
C VAL A 193 -14.57 -8.39 16.86
N HIS A 194 -13.69 -7.96 17.76
CA HIS A 194 -12.35 -8.51 17.81
C HIS A 194 -12.13 -9.21 19.15
N ILE A 195 -11.77 -10.48 19.08
CA ILE A 195 -11.54 -11.32 20.27
C ILE A 195 -10.04 -11.62 20.34
N ALA A 196 -9.39 -11.10 21.37
CA ALA A 196 -7.97 -11.33 21.58
C ALA A 196 -7.68 -12.83 21.77
N HIS A 197 -6.63 -13.31 21.12
CA HIS A 197 -6.18 -14.71 21.17
C HIS A 197 -7.14 -15.77 20.60
N MET A 198 -8.24 -15.35 19.96
CA MET A 198 -9.15 -16.29 19.32
C MET A 198 -8.54 -16.82 18.03
N ARG A 199 -8.59 -18.16 17.84
CA ARG A 199 -8.30 -18.80 16.57
C ARG A 199 -9.53 -18.72 15.67
N ASN A 200 -9.42 -17.96 14.60
CA ASN A 200 -10.51 -17.81 13.62
C ASN A 200 -10.30 -18.81 12.47
N GLU A 201 -11.19 -19.82 12.37
CA GLU A 201 -11.14 -20.86 11.35
C GLU A 201 -12.07 -20.60 10.15
N ALA A 202 -12.74 -19.46 10.13
CA ALA A 202 -13.60 -19.09 9.00
C ALA A 202 -12.81 -18.98 7.67
N PRO A 203 -13.46 -19.20 6.52
CA PRO A 203 -12.82 -19.02 5.22
C PRO A 203 -12.20 -17.63 5.10
N ILE A 204 -11.00 -17.55 4.53
CA ILE A 204 -10.26 -16.28 4.41
C ILE A 204 -10.96 -15.25 3.51
N LEU A 205 -11.73 -15.71 2.55
CA LEU A 205 -12.61 -14.89 1.71
C LEU A 205 -14.07 -15.20 2.07
N ALA A 206 -14.81 -14.17 2.42
CA ALA A 206 -16.27 -14.26 2.55
C ALA A 206 -16.94 -14.36 1.16
N ASP A 207 -18.21 -14.76 1.10
CA ASP A 207 -18.97 -14.82 -0.16
C ASP A 207 -19.07 -13.44 -0.82
N SER A 208 -19.16 -12.38 -0.03
CA SER A 208 -19.11 -11.00 -0.49
C SER A 208 -17.77 -10.66 -1.15
N ASP A 209 -16.66 -11.09 -0.57
CA ASP A 209 -15.31 -10.88 -1.12
C ASP A 209 -15.16 -11.62 -2.46
N MET A 210 -15.63 -12.87 -2.51
CA MET A 210 -15.65 -13.66 -3.75
C MET A 210 -16.43 -12.97 -4.86
N SER A 211 -17.60 -12.39 -4.52
CA SER A 211 -18.43 -11.64 -5.46
C SER A 211 -17.75 -10.35 -5.90
N ALA A 212 -17.14 -9.60 -4.96
CA ALA A 212 -16.41 -8.37 -5.26
C ALA A 212 -15.23 -8.61 -6.21
N ILE A 213 -14.43 -9.65 -5.95
CA ILE A 213 -13.28 -10.00 -6.81
C ILE A 213 -13.75 -10.44 -8.20
N ARG A 214 -14.73 -11.35 -8.27
CA ARG A 214 -15.19 -11.94 -9.55
C ARG A 214 -15.94 -10.96 -10.44
N GLN A 215 -16.73 -10.07 -9.86
CA GLN A 215 -17.58 -9.14 -10.61
C GLN A 215 -16.86 -7.81 -10.79
N TRP A 216 -16.63 -7.09 -9.70
CA TRP A 216 -16.06 -5.74 -9.77
C TRP A 216 -14.55 -5.75 -10.06
N GLY A 217 -13.80 -6.63 -9.39
CA GLY A 217 -12.36 -6.75 -9.56
C GLY A 217 -11.97 -7.12 -10.99
N ALA A 218 -12.62 -8.16 -11.54
CA ALA A 218 -12.36 -8.65 -12.89
C ALA A 218 -12.75 -7.61 -13.97
N ALA A 219 -13.94 -6.99 -13.85
CA ALA A 219 -14.39 -5.98 -14.78
C ALA A 219 -13.46 -4.75 -14.83
N ASN A 220 -12.83 -4.40 -13.71
CA ASN A 220 -12.01 -3.20 -13.57
C ASN A 220 -10.50 -3.45 -13.66
N LYS A 221 -10.05 -4.71 -13.78
CA LYS A 221 -8.62 -5.10 -13.81
C LYS A 221 -7.83 -4.42 -12.69
N ILE A 222 -8.27 -4.65 -11.46
CA ILE A 222 -7.67 -4.05 -10.25
C ILE A 222 -6.20 -4.42 -10.11
N ASP A 223 -5.41 -3.53 -9.51
CA ASP A 223 -3.96 -3.70 -9.40
C ASP A 223 -3.57 -4.58 -8.22
N TYR A 224 -4.28 -4.43 -7.08
CA TYR A 224 -4.04 -5.19 -5.85
C TYR A 224 -5.34 -5.68 -5.23
N VAL A 225 -5.30 -6.87 -4.64
CA VAL A 225 -6.23 -7.32 -3.60
C VAL A 225 -5.51 -7.26 -2.27
N CYS A 226 -6.05 -6.51 -1.32
CA CYS A 226 -5.57 -6.45 0.05
C CYS A 226 -6.35 -7.47 0.88
N LEU A 227 -5.66 -8.53 1.32
CA LEU A 227 -6.26 -9.67 1.98
C LEU A 227 -6.34 -9.46 3.48
N SER A 228 -7.53 -9.20 3.99
CA SER A 228 -7.78 -8.97 5.41
C SER A 228 -7.56 -10.25 6.23
N PHE A 229 -7.08 -10.06 7.45
CA PHE A 229 -6.87 -11.12 8.45
C PHE A 229 -5.99 -12.29 7.97
N THR A 230 -5.01 -12.04 7.10
CA THR A 230 -4.07 -13.08 6.64
C THR A 230 -3.42 -13.78 7.82
N ARG A 231 -3.50 -15.11 7.88
CA ARG A 231 -3.00 -15.95 8.98
C ARG A 231 -1.70 -16.66 8.62
N ASN A 232 -1.59 -17.10 7.35
CA ASN A 232 -0.45 -17.88 6.86
C ASN A 232 -0.33 -17.79 5.33
N ALA A 233 0.71 -18.39 4.77
CA ALA A 233 0.96 -18.38 3.32
C ALA A 233 -0.11 -19.12 2.49
N ALA A 234 -0.81 -20.11 3.07
CA ALA A 234 -1.86 -20.84 2.35
C ALA A 234 -3.07 -19.94 2.03
N ASP A 235 -3.40 -18.99 2.91
CA ASP A 235 -4.44 -18.00 2.67
C ASP A 235 -4.17 -17.21 1.38
N ILE A 236 -2.91 -16.84 1.12
CA ILE A 236 -2.49 -16.14 -0.09
C ILE A 236 -2.67 -17.04 -1.32
N GLY A 237 -2.35 -18.33 -1.19
CA GLY A 237 -2.56 -19.33 -2.24
C GLY A 237 -4.03 -19.45 -2.66
N VAL A 238 -4.95 -19.43 -1.70
CA VAL A 238 -6.40 -19.44 -1.97
C VAL A 238 -6.81 -18.21 -2.81
N VAL A 239 -6.34 -17.02 -2.43
CA VAL A 239 -6.66 -15.79 -3.18
C VAL A 239 -6.08 -15.82 -4.58
N ARG A 240 -4.84 -16.28 -4.77
CA ARG A 240 -4.24 -16.42 -6.10
C ARG A 240 -5.05 -17.34 -7.01
N ALA A 241 -5.49 -18.49 -6.49
CA ALA A 241 -6.33 -19.41 -7.26
C ALA A 241 -7.67 -18.77 -7.68
N VAL A 242 -8.25 -17.93 -6.83
CA VAL A 242 -9.46 -17.16 -7.18
C VAL A 242 -9.15 -16.12 -8.27
N LEU A 243 -8.06 -15.37 -8.14
CA LEU A 243 -7.64 -14.37 -9.13
C LEU A 243 -7.39 -15.01 -10.50
N ASP A 244 -6.66 -16.11 -10.54
CA ASP A 244 -6.39 -16.86 -11.77
C ASP A 244 -7.68 -17.36 -12.43
N SER A 245 -8.65 -17.84 -11.63
CA SER A 245 -9.95 -18.30 -12.14
C SER A 245 -10.80 -17.17 -12.75
N CYS A 246 -10.50 -15.92 -12.43
CA CYS A 246 -11.22 -14.74 -12.90
C CYS A 246 -10.49 -13.97 -14.02
N GLY A 247 -9.34 -14.45 -14.50
CA GLY A 247 -8.50 -13.76 -15.48
C GLY A 247 -7.77 -12.54 -14.91
N LEU A 248 -7.46 -12.59 -13.60
CA LEU A 248 -6.76 -11.55 -12.85
C LEU A 248 -5.33 -11.99 -12.47
N GLU A 249 -4.65 -12.77 -13.32
CA GLU A 249 -3.31 -13.32 -13.08
C GLU A 249 -2.26 -12.21 -12.86
N GLN A 250 -2.53 -11.00 -13.33
CA GLN A 250 -1.66 -9.84 -13.15
C GLN A 250 -1.91 -9.10 -11.84
N THR A 251 -3.05 -9.31 -11.19
CA THR A 251 -3.40 -8.67 -9.93
C THR A 251 -2.51 -9.20 -8.80
N ARG A 252 -1.97 -8.32 -8.00
CA ARG A 252 -1.07 -8.65 -6.90
C ARG A 252 -1.82 -8.78 -5.58
N VAL A 253 -1.25 -9.57 -4.66
CA VAL A 253 -1.83 -9.78 -3.34
C VAL A 253 -1.01 -9.03 -2.29
N MET A 254 -1.67 -8.12 -1.58
CA MET A 254 -1.15 -7.47 -0.38
C MET A 254 -1.70 -8.20 0.85
N ALA A 255 -0.83 -8.82 1.63
CA ALA A 255 -1.22 -9.50 2.85
C ALA A 255 -1.35 -8.51 4.01
N LYS A 256 -2.50 -8.48 4.67
CA LYS A 256 -2.74 -7.62 5.83
C LYS A 256 -2.41 -8.38 7.13
N ILE A 257 -1.36 -7.95 7.82
CA ILE A 257 -0.96 -8.48 9.13
C ILE A 257 -1.68 -7.68 10.20
N GLU A 258 -2.69 -8.30 10.81
CA GLU A 258 -3.58 -7.64 11.75
C GLU A 258 -4.08 -8.55 12.89
N ASN A 259 -3.51 -9.75 12.99
CA ASN A 259 -3.78 -10.71 14.05
C ASN A 259 -2.47 -11.39 14.51
N LEU A 260 -2.50 -12.06 15.66
CA LEU A 260 -1.33 -12.70 16.24
C LEU A 260 -0.83 -13.89 15.40
N GLU A 261 -1.73 -14.65 14.79
CA GLU A 261 -1.36 -15.79 13.94
C GLU A 261 -0.57 -15.32 12.71
N GLY A 262 -1.04 -14.25 12.03
CA GLY A 262 -0.32 -13.61 10.93
C GLY A 262 1.04 -13.05 11.35
N LEU A 263 1.15 -12.54 12.58
CA LEU A 263 2.44 -12.07 13.09
C LEU A 263 3.42 -13.22 13.34
N VAL A 264 2.93 -14.37 13.85
CA VAL A 264 3.75 -15.58 14.05
C VAL A 264 4.28 -16.12 12.73
N HIS A 265 3.43 -16.16 11.68
CA HIS A 265 3.78 -16.66 10.35
C HIS A 265 4.26 -15.58 9.40
N ALA A 266 4.63 -14.40 9.92
CA ALA A 266 4.97 -13.23 9.08
C ALA A 266 6.08 -13.52 8.06
N GLY A 267 7.05 -14.37 8.37
CA GLY A 267 8.12 -14.78 7.45
C GLY A 267 7.57 -15.43 6.18
N ASP A 268 6.75 -16.47 6.33
CA ASP A 268 6.15 -17.22 5.22
C ASP A 268 5.15 -16.35 4.42
N ILE A 269 4.41 -15.50 5.13
CA ILE A 269 3.48 -14.54 4.50
C ILE A 269 4.26 -13.53 3.64
N VAL A 270 5.36 -12.98 4.14
CA VAL A 270 6.21 -12.04 3.39
C VAL A 270 6.78 -12.69 2.14
N GLU A 271 7.17 -13.96 2.19
CA GLU A 271 7.65 -14.68 1.01
C GLU A 271 6.55 -14.88 -0.04
N ALA A 272 5.36 -15.30 0.40
CA ALA A 272 4.24 -15.64 -0.49
C ALA A 272 3.53 -14.41 -1.08
N ALA A 273 3.42 -13.30 -0.34
CA ALA A 273 2.74 -12.08 -0.76
C ALA A 273 3.57 -11.25 -1.75
N ASP A 274 2.91 -10.35 -2.49
CA ASP A 274 3.58 -9.35 -3.33
C ASP A 274 3.94 -8.09 -2.55
N SER A 275 3.18 -7.77 -1.51
CA SER A 275 3.37 -6.67 -0.59
C SER A 275 2.69 -6.96 0.75
N VAL A 276 2.97 -6.18 1.77
CA VAL A 276 2.42 -6.35 3.12
C VAL A 276 1.82 -5.04 3.62
N LEU A 277 0.72 -5.16 4.35
CA LEU A 277 0.12 -4.07 5.09
C LEU A 277 0.14 -4.40 6.59
N LEU A 278 0.84 -3.62 7.38
CA LEU A 278 0.76 -3.69 8.83
C LEU A 278 -0.45 -2.88 9.32
N SER A 279 -1.48 -3.58 9.74
CA SER A 279 -2.70 -2.97 10.28
C SER A 279 -2.59 -2.81 11.80
N ARG A 280 -2.12 -1.65 12.24
CA ARG A 280 -1.86 -1.40 13.67
C ARG A 280 -3.13 -1.31 14.52
N GLY A 281 -4.28 -1.03 13.90
CA GLY A 281 -5.56 -0.97 14.60
C GLY A 281 -5.93 -2.30 15.24
N ASN A 282 -6.21 -3.32 14.43
CA ASN A 282 -6.62 -4.64 14.91
C ASN A 282 -5.49 -5.34 15.69
N LEU A 283 -4.26 -5.27 15.19
CA LEU A 283 -3.13 -5.87 15.88
C LEU A 283 -2.90 -5.24 17.25
N GLY A 284 -3.17 -3.94 17.42
CA GLY A 284 -3.06 -3.23 18.68
C GLY A 284 -4.10 -3.61 19.74
N ILE A 285 -5.17 -4.31 19.35
CA ILE A 285 -6.14 -4.90 20.29
C ILE A 285 -5.60 -6.23 20.85
N CYS A 286 -4.84 -6.97 20.04
CA CYS A 286 -4.31 -8.29 20.41
C CYS A 286 -2.94 -8.24 21.09
N LEU A 287 -2.17 -7.20 20.82
CA LEU A 287 -0.78 -7.09 21.25
C LEU A 287 -0.64 -6.00 22.29
N ASP A 288 0.10 -6.28 23.36
CA ASP A 288 0.40 -5.29 24.39
C ASP A 288 1.02 -4.04 23.77
N ALA A 289 0.62 -2.86 24.26
CA ALA A 289 1.01 -1.58 23.66
C ALA A 289 2.53 -1.41 23.57
N GLU A 290 3.26 -1.86 24.59
CA GLU A 290 4.72 -1.81 24.65
C GLU A 290 5.42 -2.76 23.66
N LYS A 291 4.70 -3.71 23.04
CA LYS A 291 5.24 -4.65 22.05
C LYS A 291 4.95 -4.24 20.60
N MET A 292 4.02 -3.31 20.37
CA MET A 292 3.61 -2.92 19.03
C MET A 292 4.78 -2.39 18.19
N PHE A 293 5.65 -1.55 18.75
CA PHE A 293 6.80 -1.02 18.02
C PHE A 293 7.80 -2.12 17.63
N LEU A 294 7.94 -3.18 18.46
CA LEU A 294 8.80 -4.33 18.13
C LEU A 294 8.25 -5.12 16.94
N ALA A 295 6.92 -5.37 16.92
CA ALA A 295 6.26 -6.01 15.80
C ALA A 295 6.45 -5.20 14.52
N GLN A 296 6.23 -3.87 14.57
CA GLN A 296 6.46 -2.96 13.45
C GLN A 296 7.90 -3.07 12.92
N LYS A 297 8.90 -2.86 13.76
CA LYS A 297 10.31 -2.87 13.34
C LYS A 297 10.75 -4.22 12.76
N LYS A 298 10.30 -5.32 13.36
CA LYS A 298 10.62 -6.68 12.88
C LYS A 298 9.97 -6.96 11.53
N LEU A 299 8.68 -6.62 11.37
CA LEU A 299 7.96 -6.84 10.12
C LEU A 299 8.51 -5.97 8.99
N LEU A 300 8.72 -4.66 9.24
CA LEU A 300 9.35 -3.76 8.27
C LEU A 300 10.71 -4.29 7.81
N ARG A 301 11.54 -4.75 8.76
CA ARG A 301 12.83 -5.35 8.43
C ARG A 301 12.69 -6.61 7.58
N ALA A 302 11.77 -7.52 7.90
CA ALA A 302 11.53 -8.73 7.12
C ALA A 302 11.11 -8.40 5.68
N CYS A 303 10.17 -7.47 5.50
CA CYS A 303 9.74 -7.00 4.18
C CYS A 303 10.88 -6.34 3.39
N ASN A 304 11.66 -5.48 4.04
CA ASN A 304 12.80 -4.80 3.42
C ASN A 304 13.87 -5.80 2.95
N LEU A 305 14.18 -6.82 3.74
CA LEU A 305 15.13 -7.89 3.37
C LEU A 305 14.61 -8.70 2.18
N ALA A 306 13.33 -9.06 2.18
CA ALA A 306 12.68 -9.76 1.07
C ALA A 306 12.47 -8.86 -0.17
N GLY A 307 12.63 -7.54 -0.04
CA GLY A 307 12.33 -6.57 -1.10
C GLY A 307 10.85 -6.53 -1.44
N LYS A 308 9.99 -6.75 -0.46
CA LYS A 308 8.54 -6.63 -0.58
C LYS A 308 8.08 -5.28 -0.05
N PRO A 309 7.32 -4.49 -0.80
CA PRO A 309 6.81 -3.22 -0.31
C PRO A 309 5.95 -3.40 0.93
N VAL A 310 6.10 -2.51 1.89
CA VAL A 310 5.33 -2.55 3.12
C VAL A 310 4.71 -1.18 3.42
N MET A 311 3.40 -1.20 3.67
CA MET A 311 2.63 -0.04 4.12
C MET A 311 2.20 -0.20 5.59
N VAL A 312 1.93 0.91 6.25
CA VAL A 312 1.47 0.94 7.65
C VAL A 312 0.23 1.82 7.77
N THR A 313 -0.73 1.41 8.60
CA THR A 313 -1.96 2.17 8.87
C THR A 313 -1.94 2.85 10.23
N ARG A 314 -2.92 3.73 10.49
CA ARG A 314 -3.19 4.35 11.79
C ARG A 314 -2.06 5.25 12.24
N VAL A 315 -1.87 6.35 11.54
CA VAL A 315 -0.72 7.26 11.77
C VAL A 315 -1.13 8.65 12.24
N VAL A 316 -2.24 9.20 11.74
CA VAL A 316 -2.72 10.56 12.04
C VAL A 316 -4.24 10.57 12.29
N ASP A 317 -4.71 9.62 13.07
CA ASP A 317 -6.14 9.39 13.34
C ASP A 317 -6.87 10.65 13.82
N THR A 318 -6.19 11.51 14.58
CA THR A 318 -6.77 12.77 15.05
C THR A 318 -7.11 13.72 13.90
N MET A 319 -6.46 13.60 12.76
CA MET A 319 -6.76 14.43 11.57
C MET A 319 -8.08 14.05 10.89
N THR A 320 -8.79 13.05 11.36
CA THR A 320 -10.18 12.82 10.95
C THR A 320 -11.06 14.02 11.30
N ASP A 321 -10.88 14.60 12.49
CA ASP A 321 -11.69 15.70 13.00
C ASP A 321 -10.89 16.99 13.28
N ALA A 322 -9.55 16.91 13.34
CA ALA A 322 -8.66 18.02 13.59
C ALA A 322 -7.85 18.40 12.34
N PRO A 323 -7.58 19.70 12.09
CA PRO A 323 -6.82 20.14 10.91
C PRO A 323 -5.32 19.90 11.02
N ARG A 324 -4.82 19.44 12.16
CA ARG A 324 -3.40 19.17 12.42
C ARG A 324 -3.23 17.89 13.23
N PRO A 325 -2.14 17.11 12.99
CA PRO A 325 -1.83 15.96 13.79
C PRO A 325 -1.33 16.39 15.18
N THR A 326 -1.37 15.48 16.13
CA THR A 326 -0.65 15.63 17.39
C THR A 326 0.87 15.54 17.17
N ARG A 327 1.67 16.00 18.15
CA ARG A 327 3.13 15.86 18.08
C ARG A 327 3.57 14.39 18.01
N ALA A 328 2.88 13.52 18.76
CA ALA A 328 3.14 12.08 18.77
C ALA A 328 2.90 11.47 17.38
N GLU A 329 1.80 11.79 16.73
CA GLU A 329 1.47 11.31 15.38
C GLU A 329 2.46 11.81 14.33
N ALA A 330 2.83 13.10 14.36
CA ALA A 330 3.83 13.64 13.44
C ALA A 330 5.20 12.92 13.61
N THR A 331 5.59 12.62 14.85
CA THR A 331 6.81 11.88 15.15
C THR A 331 6.70 10.42 14.72
N ASP A 332 5.52 9.79 14.85
CA ASP A 332 5.27 8.43 14.40
C ASP A 332 5.40 8.31 12.88
N VAL A 333 4.81 9.23 12.12
CA VAL A 333 5.00 9.30 10.65
C VAL A 333 6.48 9.38 10.27
N ALA A 334 7.25 10.27 10.92
CA ALA A 334 8.67 10.40 10.66
C ALA A 334 9.43 9.10 10.99
N ASN A 335 9.14 8.48 12.13
CA ASN A 335 9.77 7.22 12.53
C ASN A 335 9.45 6.06 11.58
N LEU A 336 8.22 5.98 11.02
CA LEU A 336 7.88 4.98 10.00
C LEU A 336 8.76 5.10 8.77
N VAL A 337 9.00 6.32 8.29
CA VAL A 337 9.91 6.57 7.16
C VAL A 337 11.34 6.13 7.52
N LEU A 338 11.82 6.48 8.71
CA LEU A 338 13.15 6.12 9.20
C LEU A 338 13.30 4.61 9.46
N ASP A 339 12.24 3.92 9.84
CA ASP A 339 12.20 2.46 9.96
C ASP A 339 12.17 1.76 8.58
N GLY A 340 12.02 2.52 7.51
CA GLY A 340 12.06 2.03 6.13
C GLY A 340 10.71 1.51 5.63
N ALA A 341 9.59 2.06 6.06
CA ALA A 341 8.30 1.83 5.40
C ALA A 341 8.34 2.33 3.95
N ASP A 342 7.67 1.62 3.05
CA ASP A 342 7.55 2.04 1.65
C ASP A 342 6.36 2.98 1.45
N GLY A 343 5.35 2.88 2.32
CA GLY A 343 4.18 3.74 2.26
C GLY A 343 3.36 3.75 3.54
N ILE A 344 2.42 4.67 3.55
CA ILE A 344 1.43 4.88 4.60
C ILE A 344 0.05 4.77 3.97
N LEU A 345 -0.87 4.06 4.62
CA LEU A 345 -2.25 3.95 4.19
C LEU A 345 -3.16 4.69 5.20
N LEU A 346 -3.78 5.76 4.74
CA LEU A 346 -4.77 6.54 5.48
C LEU A 346 -6.13 5.84 5.42
N GLY A 347 -6.77 5.73 6.57
CA GLY A 347 -8.08 5.10 6.76
C GLY A 347 -9.20 6.13 6.89
N SER A 348 -9.69 6.30 8.12
CA SER A 348 -10.77 7.24 8.45
C SER A 348 -10.49 8.68 8.04
N GLU A 349 -9.23 9.09 8.06
CA GLU A 349 -8.77 10.45 7.75
C GLU A 349 -9.14 10.87 6.33
N THR A 350 -9.12 9.93 5.37
CA THR A 350 -9.52 10.20 3.99
C THR A 350 -10.89 9.62 3.64
N PHE A 351 -11.38 8.63 4.39
CA PHE A 351 -12.69 8.03 4.17
C PHE A 351 -13.84 8.97 4.58
N ARG A 352 -13.79 9.49 5.81
CA ARG A 352 -14.82 10.34 6.41
C ARG A 352 -14.28 11.65 6.99
N GLY A 353 -12.96 11.81 7.01
CA GLY A 353 -12.32 12.95 7.64
C GLY A 353 -12.64 14.27 6.96
N LYS A 354 -12.84 15.31 7.76
CA LYS A 354 -13.16 16.66 7.31
C LYS A 354 -12.02 17.34 6.56
N TYR A 355 -10.80 16.83 6.73
CA TYR A 355 -9.56 17.45 6.26
C TYR A 355 -8.75 16.55 5.34
N ALA A 356 -9.38 15.65 4.56
CA ALA A 356 -8.72 14.60 3.76
C ALA A 356 -7.53 15.12 2.94
N VAL A 357 -7.71 16.18 2.15
CA VAL A 357 -6.65 16.76 1.30
C VAL A 357 -5.52 17.37 2.14
N SER A 358 -5.86 18.08 3.22
CA SER A 358 -4.88 18.68 4.13
C SER A 358 -4.07 17.58 4.85
N THR A 359 -4.71 16.48 5.22
CA THR A 359 -4.04 15.33 5.85
C THR A 359 -2.99 14.74 4.90
N VAL A 360 -3.34 14.50 3.64
CA VAL A 360 -2.39 13.99 2.63
C VAL A 360 -1.21 14.94 2.46
N LYS A 361 -1.45 16.25 2.35
CA LYS A 361 -0.38 17.28 2.25
C LYS A 361 0.53 17.25 3.48
N THR A 362 -0.05 17.21 4.67
CA THR A 362 0.70 17.22 5.94
C THR A 362 1.57 15.96 6.07
N VAL A 363 1.02 14.78 5.83
CA VAL A 363 1.77 13.52 5.90
C VAL A 363 2.88 13.49 4.85
N CYS A 364 2.62 13.93 3.61
CA CYS A 364 3.66 14.06 2.58
C CYS A 364 4.78 15.00 3.00
N ALA A 365 4.46 16.12 3.64
CA ALA A 365 5.48 17.08 4.12
C ALA A 365 6.36 16.45 5.21
N ILE A 366 5.76 15.75 6.18
CA ILE A 366 6.52 15.04 7.22
C ILE A 366 7.41 13.95 6.59
N CYS A 367 6.88 13.17 5.65
CA CYS A 367 7.66 12.15 4.95
C CYS A 367 8.88 12.75 4.25
N LYS A 368 8.72 13.86 3.51
CA LYS A 368 9.83 14.56 2.85
C LYS A 368 10.93 14.96 3.83
N GLN A 369 10.56 15.53 4.97
CA GLN A 369 11.54 15.92 6.00
C GLN A 369 12.28 14.70 6.58
N ALA A 370 11.55 13.62 6.87
CA ALA A 370 12.16 12.40 7.38
C ALA A 370 13.09 11.73 6.33
N GLU A 371 12.73 11.80 5.04
CA GLU A 371 13.55 11.28 3.94
C GLU A 371 14.91 11.99 3.80
N LEU A 372 14.98 13.28 4.12
CA LEU A 372 16.25 14.02 4.17
C LEU A 372 17.20 13.53 5.28
N CYS A 373 16.64 12.93 6.33
CA CYS A 373 17.40 12.39 7.46
C CYS A 373 17.67 10.88 7.32
N PHE A 374 17.14 10.21 6.30
CA PHE A 374 17.30 8.77 6.13
C PHE A 374 18.71 8.42 5.67
N ASP A 375 19.44 7.59 6.43
CA ASP A 375 20.79 7.14 6.08
C ASP A 375 20.74 5.98 5.04
N ASN A 376 20.59 6.37 3.76
CA ASN A 376 20.54 5.44 2.64
C ASN A 376 21.80 4.57 2.52
N GLN A 377 22.98 5.11 2.88
CA GLN A 377 24.24 4.38 2.76
C GLN A 377 24.38 3.29 3.83
N SER A 378 24.03 3.59 5.07
CA SER A 378 24.03 2.59 6.15
C SER A 378 22.96 1.53 5.94
N TYR A 379 21.78 1.94 5.44
CA TYR A 379 20.73 1.00 5.06
C TYR A 379 21.21 0.03 3.97
N TYR A 380 21.81 0.54 2.89
CA TYR A 380 22.38 -0.28 1.81
C TYR A 380 23.45 -1.25 2.34
N ARG A 381 24.38 -0.76 3.16
CA ARG A 381 25.44 -1.60 3.77
C ARG A 381 24.84 -2.73 4.61
N SER A 382 23.88 -2.42 5.46
CA SER A 382 23.22 -3.41 6.33
C SER A 382 22.51 -4.51 5.53
N LEU A 383 21.90 -4.17 4.38
CA LEU A 383 21.33 -5.17 3.47
C LEU A 383 22.41 -6.07 2.88
N MET A 384 23.52 -5.49 2.38
CA MET A 384 24.60 -6.26 1.76
C MET A 384 25.31 -7.15 2.77
N GLU A 385 25.52 -6.69 4.00
CA GLU A 385 26.08 -7.49 5.09
C GLU A 385 25.18 -8.68 5.44
N TYR A 386 23.86 -8.45 5.48
CA TYR A 386 22.89 -9.53 5.74
C TYR A 386 23.00 -10.62 4.67
N PHE A 387 23.01 -10.27 3.38
CA PHE A 387 23.13 -11.24 2.29
C PHE A 387 24.49 -11.96 2.31
N GLY A 388 25.58 -11.28 2.67
CA GLY A 388 26.89 -11.91 2.75
C GLY A 388 27.09 -12.87 3.93
N CYS A 389 26.42 -12.60 5.07
CA CYS A 389 26.68 -13.33 6.32
C CYS A 389 25.61 -14.34 6.71
N TYR A 390 24.35 -14.11 6.31
CA TYR A 390 23.19 -14.83 6.87
C TYR A 390 22.36 -15.61 5.87
N THR A 391 22.67 -15.58 4.57
CA THR A 391 21.95 -16.34 3.56
C THR A 391 22.71 -17.60 3.16
N LEU A 392 21.98 -18.69 2.91
CA LEU A 392 22.55 -19.93 2.38
C LEU A 392 23.12 -19.74 0.95
N HIS A 393 22.65 -18.72 0.25
CA HIS A 393 23.11 -18.33 -1.08
C HIS A 393 23.60 -16.88 -1.08
N PRO A 394 24.88 -16.64 -0.74
CA PRO A 394 25.43 -15.28 -0.66
C PRO A 394 25.49 -14.56 -2.02
N ASN A 395 25.27 -15.29 -3.11
CA ASN A 395 25.27 -14.71 -4.45
C ASN A 395 23.89 -14.15 -4.79
N LEU A 396 23.84 -12.86 -5.07
CA LEU A 396 22.67 -12.20 -5.59
C LEU A 396 22.33 -12.70 -7.01
N GLY A 397 21.04 -12.87 -7.30
CA GLY A 397 20.62 -13.13 -8.68
C GLY A 397 21.00 -11.98 -9.62
N LYS A 398 21.17 -12.26 -10.91
CA LYS A 398 21.63 -11.26 -11.94
C LYS A 398 20.86 -9.94 -11.87
N ARG A 399 19.52 -9.98 -11.79
CA ARG A 399 18.67 -8.78 -11.73
C ARG A 399 18.88 -7.97 -10.45
N GLU A 400 19.04 -8.66 -9.34
CA GLU A 400 19.28 -8.00 -8.04
C GLU A 400 20.68 -7.39 -7.96
N ALA A 401 21.70 -8.07 -8.50
CA ALA A 401 23.05 -7.55 -8.62
C ALA A 401 23.10 -6.25 -9.45
N LEU A 402 22.35 -6.20 -10.57
CA LEU A 402 22.22 -4.99 -11.38
C LEU A 402 21.50 -3.86 -10.62
N ALA A 403 20.41 -4.15 -9.93
CA ALA A 403 19.67 -3.18 -9.15
C ALA A 403 20.54 -2.60 -8.02
N SER A 404 21.23 -3.45 -7.29
CA SER A 404 22.21 -3.07 -6.26
C SER A 404 23.33 -2.19 -6.83
N SER A 405 23.89 -2.57 -7.99
CA SER A 405 24.95 -1.81 -8.66
C SER A 405 24.46 -0.43 -9.12
N ALA A 406 23.25 -0.32 -9.65
CA ALA A 406 22.66 0.94 -10.07
C ALA A 406 22.50 1.91 -8.90
N VAL A 407 21.98 1.43 -7.76
CA VAL A 407 21.80 2.25 -6.56
C VAL A 407 23.16 2.67 -5.98
N ARG A 408 24.14 1.77 -5.94
CA ARG A 408 25.48 2.08 -5.49
C ARG A 408 26.19 3.10 -6.40
N ALA A 409 26.00 2.97 -7.72
CA ALA A 409 26.53 3.95 -8.68
C ALA A 409 25.90 5.33 -8.46
N ALA A 410 24.56 5.38 -8.29
CA ALA A 410 23.84 6.62 -8.04
C ALA A 410 24.33 7.32 -6.77
N ALA A 411 24.52 6.57 -5.68
CA ALA A 411 25.05 7.12 -4.44
C ALA A 411 26.49 7.68 -4.59
N LYS A 412 27.36 6.99 -5.36
CA LYS A 412 28.76 7.42 -5.56
C LYS A 412 28.89 8.69 -6.37
N ILE A 413 28.03 8.91 -7.36
CA ILE A 413 28.10 10.10 -8.24
C ILE A 413 27.15 11.20 -7.81
N ASN A 414 26.41 11.00 -6.72
CA ASN A 414 25.33 11.88 -6.26
C ASN A 414 24.33 12.14 -7.39
N ALA A 415 23.77 11.06 -7.97
CA ALA A 415 22.85 11.15 -9.09
C ALA A 415 21.53 11.80 -8.66
N ALA A 416 20.99 12.66 -9.51
CA ALA A 416 19.69 13.28 -9.31
C ALA A 416 18.53 12.31 -9.56
N LEU A 417 18.75 11.27 -10.39
CA LEU A 417 17.70 10.35 -10.85
C LEU A 417 18.30 8.98 -11.19
N ILE A 418 17.51 7.91 -10.93
CA ILE A 418 17.74 6.59 -11.53
C ILE A 418 16.62 6.34 -12.54
N ILE A 419 16.95 6.02 -13.80
CA ILE A 419 15.99 5.61 -14.82
C ILE A 419 16.04 4.09 -14.94
N VAL A 420 14.88 3.43 -14.83
CA VAL A 420 14.77 1.96 -14.89
C VAL A 420 13.80 1.57 -15.98
N PHE A 421 14.25 0.72 -16.90
CA PHE A 421 13.39 0.10 -17.89
C PHE A 421 12.86 -1.25 -17.40
N THR A 422 11.57 -1.48 -17.52
CA THR A 422 10.93 -2.72 -17.05
C THR A 422 9.67 -3.04 -17.86
N VAL A 423 9.32 -4.32 -17.94
CA VAL A 423 8.04 -4.78 -18.48
C VAL A 423 7.07 -5.11 -17.34
N THR A 424 7.55 -5.81 -16.31
CA THR A 424 6.74 -6.37 -15.22
C THR A 424 6.78 -5.54 -13.93
N GLY A 425 7.56 -4.45 -13.89
CA GLY A 425 7.82 -3.69 -12.67
C GLY A 425 8.82 -4.33 -11.71
N GLN A 426 9.32 -5.55 -11.98
CA GLN A 426 10.19 -6.28 -11.06
C GLN A 426 11.55 -5.57 -10.87
N THR A 427 12.16 -5.06 -11.93
CA THR A 427 13.43 -4.33 -11.83
C THR A 427 13.27 -3.06 -11.01
N ALA A 428 12.16 -2.32 -11.20
CA ALA A 428 11.87 -1.13 -10.40
C ALA A 428 11.71 -1.46 -8.91
N ARG A 429 11.02 -2.56 -8.58
CA ARG A 429 10.89 -3.05 -7.22
C ARG A 429 12.25 -3.40 -6.59
N LEU A 430 13.12 -4.07 -7.33
CA LEU A 430 14.46 -4.42 -6.85
C LEU A 430 15.34 -3.18 -6.63
N VAL A 431 15.27 -2.16 -7.48
CA VAL A 431 15.98 -0.90 -7.25
C VAL A 431 15.41 -0.17 -6.02
N ALA A 432 14.08 -0.12 -5.88
CA ALA A 432 13.41 0.50 -4.74
C ALA A 432 13.75 -0.20 -3.40
N LYS A 433 13.99 -1.51 -3.40
CA LYS A 433 14.43 -2.29 -2.22
C LYS A 433 15.64 -1.67 -1.53
N TYR A 434 16.58 -1.15 -2.30
CA TYR A 434 17.82 -0.54 -1.76
C TYR A 434 17.64 0.92 -1.34
N LYS A 435 16.44 1.46 -1.43
CA LYS A 435 16.04 2.80 -0.98
C LYS A 435 17.06 3.89 -1.37
N PRO A 436 17.27 4.13 -2.69
CA PRO A 436 18.16 5.22 -3.10
C PRO A 436 17.66 6.58 -2.57
N ALA A 437 18.59 7.52 -2.40
CA ALA A 437 18.27 8.88 -1.96
C ALA A 437 17.55 9.70 -3.06
N CYS A 438 17.77 9.35 -4.33
CA CYS A 438 17.14 9.99 -5.46
C CYS A 438 15.88 9.22 -5.93
N PRO A 439 14.94 9.87 -6.62
CA PRO A 439 13.78 9.21 -7.22
C PRO A 439 14.18 8.20 -8.30
N ILE A 440 13.25 7.30 -8.61
CA ILE A 440 13.39 6.26 -9.63
C ILE A 440 12.32 6.50 -10.69
N LEU A 441 12.72 7.01 -11.85
CA LEU A 441 11.83 7.12 -13.01
C LEU A 441 11.78 5.75 -13.70
N THR A 442 10.64 5.10 -13.66
CA THR A 442 10.47 3.77 -14.23
C THR A 442 9.75 3.87 -15.56
N VAL A 443 10.44 3.49 -16.63
CA VAL A 443 9.87 3.40 -17.97
C VAL A 443 9.32 2.00 -18.14
N VAL A 444 8.00 1.87 -18.11
CA VAL A 444 7.32 0.60 -18.35
C VAL A 444 7.17 0.42 -19.85
N CYS A 445 7.87 -0.59 -20.38
CA CYS A 445 7.79 -0.94 -21.80
C CYS A 445 6.61 -1.90 -21.99
N PRO A 446 5.59 -1.53 -22.79
CA PRO A 446 4.51 -2.44 -23.11
C PRO A 446 5.02 -3.72 -23.78
N ASP A 447 4.36 -4.83 -23.52
CA ASP A 447 4.66 -6.12 -24.15
C ASP A 447 3.38 -6.85 -24.52
N ILE A 448 3.40 -7.61 -25.61
CA ILE A 448 2.26 -8.39 -26.06
C ILE A 448 2.57 -9.86 -25.85
N LYS A 449 1.81 -10.50 -24.96
CA LYS A 449 1.86 -11.96 -24.78
C LYS A 449 0.74 -12.60 -25.57
N SER A 450 1.07 -13.72 -26.24
CA SER A 450 0.10 -14.57 -26.93
C SER A 450 0.20 -15.99 -26.39
N ASP A 451 -0.94 -16.60 -26.11
CA ASP A 451 -1.08 -18.03 -25.80
C ASP A 451 -1.65 -18.82 -27.01
N GLY A 452 -1.44 -18.29 -28.21
CA GLY A 452 -1.90 -18.86 -29.46
C GLY A 452 -3.23 -18.30 -29.95
N LEU A 453 -4.21 -18.09 -29.09
CA LEU A 453 -5.54 -17.59 -29.47
C LEU A 453 -5.89 -16.26 -28.80
N LYS A 454 -5.26 -15.96 -27.68
CA LYS A 454 -5.51 -14.74 -26.90
C LYS A 454 -4.26 -13.88 -26.82
N TRP A 455 -4.42 -12.60 -27.12
CA TRP A 455 -3.37 -11.59 -27.01
C TRP A 455 -3.60 -10.75 -25.76
N THR A 456 -2.59 -10.60 -24.92
CA THR A 456 -2.68 -9.79 -23.69
C THR A 456 -1.62 -8.71 -23.74
N LEU A 457 -2.03 -7.43 -23.72
CA LEU A 457 -1.13 -6.30 -23.57
C LEU A 457 -0.73 -6.16 -22.10
N LEU A 458 0.57 -6.20 -21.83
CA LEU A 458 1.17 -5.91 -20.52
C LEU A 458 1.66 -4.46 -20.53
N GLY A 459 1.69 -3.83 -19.37
CA GLY A 459 2.28 -2.51 -19.15
C GLY A 459 1.45 -1.60 -18.27
N GLU A 460 0.16 -1.40 -18.58
CA GLU A 460 -0.70 -0.46 -17.86
C GLU A 460 -0.89 -0.85 -16.38
N VAL A 461 -1.28 -2.10 -16.11
CA VAL A 461 -1.42 -2.64 -14.75
C VAL A 461 -0.08 -2.56 -14.02
N GLN A 462 1.02 -2.95 -14.66
CA GLN A 462 2.37 -2.91 -14.10
C GLN A 462 2.82 -1.50 -13.76
N ALA A 463 2.48 -0.51 -14.59
CA ALA A 463 2.77 0.90 -14.30
C ALA A 463 2.01 1.36 -13.04
N ARG A 464 0.70 1.08 -12.95
CA ARG A 464 -0.07 1.41 -11.74
C ARG A 464 0.45 0.68 -10.50
N GLN A 465 0.81 -0.59 -10.61
CA GLN A 465 1.41 -1.37 -9.52
C GLN A 465 2.72 -0.78 -9.02
N CYS A 466 3.52 -0.17 -9.88
CA CYS A 466 4.76 0.50 -9.49
C CYS A 466 4.52 1.72 -8.59
N MET A 467 3.30 2.29 -8.56
CA MET A 467 2.94 3.38 -7.66
C MET A 467 3.01 3.00 -6.17
N LEU A 468 3.11 1.72 -5.84
CA LEU A 468 3.28 1.24 -4.47
C LEU A 468 4.76 1.24 -4.02
N TYR A 469 5.73 1.31 -4.93
CA TYR A 469 7.15 1.18 -4.59
C TYR A 469 7.76 2.51 -4.20
N ARG A 470 8.43 2.57 -3.05
CA ARG A 470 9.07 3.79 -2.56
C ARG A 470 9.99 4.41 -3.63
N GLY A 471 9.82 5.70 -3.84
CA GLY A 471 10.63 6.48 -4.77
C GLY A 471 10.34 6.27 -6.25
N VAL A 472 9.52 5.28 -6.62
CA VAL A 472 9.24 4.94 -8.02
C VAL A 472 8.17 5.85 -8.59
N LEU A 473 8.46 6.41 -9.76
CA LEU A 473 7.54 7.22 -10.57
C LEU A 473 7.44 6.55 -11.95
N PRO A 474 6.35 5.84 -12.26
CA PRO A 474 6.22 5.13 -13.52
C PRO A 474 5.74 6.05 -14.63
N ILE A 475 6.31 5.84 -15.82
CA ILE A 475 5.80 6.32 -17.11
C ILE A 475 5.69 5.13 -18.06
N MET A 476 4.83 5.21 -19.05
CA MET A 476 4.73 4.20 -20.10
C MET A 476 5.50 4.66 -21.33
N ALA A 477 6.28 3.74 -21.90
CA ALA A 477 6.87 3.95 -23.21
C ALA A 477 5.77 3.88 -24.30
N ASP A 478 5.99 4.59 -25.41
CA ASP A 478 5.14 4.47 -26.59
C ASP A 478 5.17 3.00 -27.07
N PRO A 479 4.02 2.39 -27.36
CA PRO A 479 3.96 1.05 -27.93
C PRO A 479 4.53 0.94 -29.36
N ASP A 480 4.94 2.03 -29.98
CA ASP A 480 5.66 1.99 -31.26
C ASP A 480 7.05 1.34 -31.11
N PHE A 481 7.08 0.03 -31.36
CA PHE A 481 8.26 -0.82 -31.24
C PHE A 481 9.36 -0.51 -32.26
N SER A 482 9.12 0.38 -33.23
CA SER A 482 10.09 0.78 -34.26
C SER A 482 11.15 1.76 -33.75
N LEU A 483 10.92 2.39 -32.58
CA LEU A 483 11.85 3.37 -32.03
C LEU A 483 13.13 2.67 -31.51
N PRO A 484 14.32 3.12 -31.94
CA PRO A 484 15.57 2.61 -31.37
C PRO A 484 15.59 2.85 -29.84
N GLY A 485 16.16 1.91 -29.08
CA GLY A 485 16.20 2.01 -27.62
C GLY A 485 16.84 3.29 -27.06
N GLY A 486 17.62 4.02 -27.89
CA GLY A 486 18.13 5.36 -27.57
C GLY A 486 17.02 6.41 -27.49
N ALA A 487 16.06 6.39 -28.40
CA ALA A 487 14.97 7.36 -28.44
C ALA A 487 14.05 7.29 -27.21
N ILE A 488 13.82 6.10 -26.65
CA ILE A 488 13.02 5.93 -25.43
C ILE A 488 13.75 6.53 -24.22
N LEU A 489 15.07 6.42 -24.17
CA LEU A 489 15.88 7.02 -23.10
C LEU A 489 15.88 8.54 -23.21
N ASP A 490 16.05 9.09 -24.41
CA ASP A 490 16.00 10.53 -24.66
C ASP A 490 14.63 11.10 -24.26
N TYR A 491 13.56 10.37 -24.57
CA TYR A 491 12.21 10.71 -24.15
C TYR A 491 12.07 10.72 -22.61
N ALA A 492 12.60 9.71 -21.91
CA ALA A 492 12.56 9.65 -20.45
C ALA A 492 13.33 10.82 -19.81
N ILE A 493 14.47 11.20 -20.39
CA ILE A 493 15.27 12.35 -19.92
C ILE A 493 14.52 13.66 -20.19
N ALA A 494 13.93 13.83 -21.38
CA ALA A 494 13.13 15.01 -21.72
C ALA A 494 11.93 15.19 -20.76
N TYR A 495 11.22 14.08 -20.47
CA TYR A 495 10.16 14.07 -19.48
C TYR A 495 10.66 14.48 -18.09
N ALA A 496 11.78 13.88 -17.62
CA ALA A 496 12.37 14.19 -16.33
C ALA A 496 12.77 15.67 -16.21
N LYS A 497 13.28 16.29 -17.29
CA LYS A 497 13.54 17.74 -17.36
C LYS A 497 12.26 18.56 -17.25
N GLN A 498 11.23 18.20 -18.01
CA GLN A 498 9.95 18.91 -18.05
C GLN A 498 9.27 18.96 -16.67
N VAL A 499 9.32 17.84 -15.93
CA VAL A 499 8.72 17.76 -14.58
C VAL A 499 9.66 18.24 -13.47
N GLY A 500 10.84 18.75 -13.81
CA GLY A 500 11.79 19.32 -12.85
C GLY A 500 12.57 18.32 -12.00
N MET A 501 12.62 17.06 -12.39
CA MET A 501 13.40 16.02 -11.69
C MET A 501 14.90 16.15 -11.93
N VAL A 502 15.30 16.61 -13.11
CA VAL A 502 16.69 16.78 -13.50
C VAL A 502 16.89 18.10 -14.25
N ARG A 503 18.08 18.65 -14.15
CA ARG A 503 18.54 19.84 -14.87
C ARG A 503 19.75 19.49 -15.73
N SER A 504 20.10 20.35 -16.68
CA SER A 504 21.36 20.22 -17.41
C SER A 504 22.55 20.21 -16.46
N GLY A 505 23.49 19.31 -16.70
CA GLY A 505 24.62 19.05 -15.83
C GLY A 505 24.39 17.99 -14.75
N ASP A 506 23.15 17.62 -14.46
CA ASP A 506 22.84 16.57 -13.48
C ASP A 506 23.30 15.19 -13.99
N LYS A 507 23.68 14.35 -13.03
CA LYS A 507 24.07 12.96 -13.30
C LYS A 507 22.88 12.04 -13.10
N VAL A 508 22.70 11.11 -14.05
CA VAL A 508 21.62 10.13 -14.07
C VAL A 508 22.21 8.74 -14.23
N VAL A 509 21.67 7.79 -13.47
CA VAL A 509 21.99 6.36 -13.63
C VAL A 509 20.86 5.68 -14.38
N VAL A 510 21.20 4.91 -15.40
CA VAL A 510 20.22 4.17 -16.22
C VAL A 510 20.45 2.68 -16.06
N SER A 511 19.42 1.98 -15.60
CA SER A 511 19.38 0.51 -15.57
C SER A 511 18.55 0.02 -16.74
N GLN A 512 19.19 -0.54 -17.74
CA GLN A 512 18.57 -0.99 -18.97
C GLN A 512 18.85 -2.46 -19.18
N CYS A 513 17.80 -3.23 -19.50
CA CYS A 513 17.91 -4.57 -20.05
C CYS A 513 17.71 -4.45 -21.56
N PRO A 514 18.70 -4.72 -22.41
CA PRO A 514 18.50 -4.67 -23.86
C PRO A 514 17.46 -5.70 -24.26
N ARG A 515 16.47 -5.25 -25.02
CA ARG A 515 15.51 -6.12 -25.69
C ARG A 515 16.20 -6.74 -26.90
N THR A 516 16.53 -8.02 -26.85
CA THR A 516 16.85 -8.78 -28.06
C THR A 516 15.55 -9.35 -28.59
N GLY A 517 15.16 -8.92 -29.79
CA GLY A 517 13.94 -9.41 -30.42
C GLY A 517 13.98 -10.94 -30.61
N TYR A 518 12.87 -11.59 -30.37
CA TYR A 518 12.55 -12.96 -30.77
C TYR A 518 13.50 -14.08 -30.31
N SER A 519 13.73 -14.26 -29.00
CA SER A 519 13.98 -15.62 -28.50
C SER A 519 13.79 -15.69 -26.97
N ASP A 520 12.99 -16.63 -26.55
CA ASP A 520 12.73 -16.99 -25.13
C ASP A 520 13.96 -17.60 -24.42
N VAL A 521 15.13 -17.60 -25.03
CA VAL A 521 16.31 -18.38 -24.60
C VAL A 521 17.57 -17.56 -24.38
N MET A 522 17.62 -16.27 -24.74
CA MET A 522 18.80 -15.45 -24.48
C MET A 522 18.68 -14.72 -23.15
N GLU A 523 19.51 -15.09 -22.18
CA GLU A 523 19.76 -14.35 -20.96
C GLU A 523 20.16 -12.91 -21.27
N GLU A 524 19.24 -12.00 -21.05
CA GLU A 524 19.40 -10.58 -21.30
C GLU A 524 20.59 -10.01 -20.51
N ALA A 525 21.55 -9.46 -21.20
CA ALA A 525 22.65 -8.71 -20.60
C ALA A 525 22.10 -7.39 -20.05
N GLY A 526 22.02 -7.27 -18.74
CA GLY A 526 21.67 -6.00 -18.10
C GLY A 526 22.85 -5.03 -18.12
N VAL A 527 22.58 -3.74 -18.33
CA VAL A 527 23.57 -2.68 -18.36
C VAL A 527 23.19 -1.57 -17.40
N VAL A 528 24.20 -1.09 -16.66
CA VAL A 528 24.11 0.15 -15.88
C VAL A 528 24.94 1.22 -16.58
N LYS A 529 24.29 2.31 -17.02
CA LYS A 529 24.94 3.45 -17.68
C LYS A 529 24.93 4.65 -16.77
N LEU A 530 25.98 5.45 -16.83
CA LEU A 530 26.09 6.75 -16.19
C LEU A 530 26.02 7.82 -17.28
N ILE A 531 25.13 8.77 -17.13
CA ILE A 531 24.87 9.82 -18.12
C ILE A 531 24.89 11.17 -17.40
N THR A 532 25.47 12.18 -18.07
CA THR A 532 25.27 13.58 -17.71
C THR A 532 24.19 14.16 -18.62
N VAL A 533 23.26 14.88 -18.03
CA VAL A 533 22.13 15.48 -18.77
C VAL A 533 22.64 16.71 -19.52
N ASP A 534 22.63 16.66 -20.84
CA ASP A 534 23.08 17.73 -21.72
C ASP A 534 21.95 18.70 -22.10
N ASP A 535 22.31 19.92 -22.55
CA ASP A 535 21.37 20.92 -23.06
C ASP A 535 20.89 20.65 -24.49
N HIS A 536 21.47 19.66 -25.17
CA HIS A 536 21.11 19.38 -26.54
C HIS A 536 19.64 19.00 -26.68
N VAL A 537 18.89 19.94 -27.25
CA VAL A 537 17.55 19.72 -27.78
C VAL A 537 17.66 18.67 -28.88
N ILE A 538 16.90 17.60 -28.78
CA ILE A 538 16.80 16.59 -29.85
C ILE A 538 16.37 17.30 -31.13
N PRO A 539 17.21 17.38 -32.17
CA PRO A 539 16.80 18.02 -33.42
C PRO A 539 15.78 17.10 -34.12
N GLY A 540 14.59 17.57 -34.29
CA GLY A 540 13.72 17.07 -35.35
C GLY A 540 12.45 16.35 -35.04
N SER A 541 11.93 16.41 -33.82
CA SER A 541 10.51 16.23 -33.63
C SER A 541 10.01 17.28 -32.65
N ALA A 542 9.19 18.20 -33.16
CA ALA A 542 8.23 18.86 -32.31
C ALA A 542 7.29 17.77 -31.76
N MET A 543 7.80 16.96 -30.83
CA MET A 543 6.94 16.18 -29.93
C MET A 543 6.21 17.21 -29.10
N THR A 544 5.12 17.71 -29.66
CA THR A 544 4.09 18.35 -28.85
C THR A 544 3.68 17.29 -27.84
N PHE A 545 4.04 17.50 -26.57
CA PHE A 545 3.59 16.70 -25.44
C PHE A 545 2.05 16.79 -25.26
N ASN A 546 1.33 16.87 -26.38
CA ASN A 546 -0.13 16.81 -26.46
C ASN A 546 -0.65 15.38 -26.45
N HIS A 547 0.23 14.37 -26.60
CA HIS A 547 -0.17 13.02 -26.22
C HIS A 547 -0.13 12.93 -24.70
N PRO A 548 -1.28 12.74 -24.05
CA PRO A 548 -1.29 12.40 -22.64
C PRO A 548 -0.47 11.10 -22.52
N LEU A 549 0.62 11.14 -21.78
CA LEU A 549 1.43 9.96 -21.39
C LEU A 549 0.62 8.90 -20.65
N PHE A 550 -0.66 9.10 -20.55
CA PHE A 550 -1.69 8.29 -19.95
C PHE A 550 -2.90 8.21 -20.89
N VAL A 551 -2.70 7.65 -22.08
CA VAL A 551 -3.84 7.10 -22.77
C VAL A 551 -4.20 5.83 -22.02
N ILE A 552 -5.12 5.97 -21.08
CA ILE A 552 -6.02 4.87 -20.75
C ILE A 552 -6.89 4.73 -22.00
N GLY A 553 -6.32 4.14 -23.05
CA GLY A 553 -7.03 3.76 -24.25
C GLY A 553 -7.91 2.58 -23.88
N SER A 554 -9.19 2.83 -23.69
CA SER A 554 -10.17 1.77 -23.90
C SER A 554 -9.95 1.24 -25.33
N MET A 555 -9.99 -0.08 -25.51
CA MET A 555 -9.93 -0.77 -26.81
C MET A 555 -10.99 -0.27 -27.84
N GLU A 556 -11.86 0.66 -27.48
CA GLU A 556 -12.86 1.26 -28.38
C GLU A 556 -12.27 2.20 -29.42
N THR A 557 -11.04 2.67 -29.26
CA THR A 557 -10.43 3.60 -30.23
C THR A 557 -9.70 2.90 -31.38
N LEU A 558 -9.32 1.63 -31.22
CA LEU A 558 -8.69 0.84 -32.29
C LEU A 558 -9.69 0.26 -33.28
N ASN A 559 -10.96 0.13 -32.92
CA ASN A 559 -12.01 -0.35 -33.82
C ASN A 559 -12.68 0.74 -34.68
N LYS A 560 -12.39 2.03 -34.47
CA LYS A 560 -12.94 3.13 -35.26
C LYS A 560 -12.06 3.61 -36.43
N GLN A 561 -10.92 2.97 -36.69
CA GLN A 561 -10.10 3.28 -37.87
C GLN A 561 -10.16 2.21 -38.96
N ASN A 562 -10.99 1.18 -38.81
CA ASN A 562 -11.18 0.13 -39.82
C ASN A 562 -12.65 -0.05 -40.27
N ASP A 563 -13.48 1.01 -40.17
CA ASP A 563 -14.76 1.12 -40.86
C ASP A 563 -14.71 2.26 -41.88
#